data_4bf24c366408e2bb930f25db285a4789
#
_entry.id   4bf24c366408e2bb930f25db285a4789
#
_cell.length_a   1.000
_cell.length_b   1.000
_cell.length_c   1.000
_cell.angle_alpha   90.00
_cell.angle_beta   90.00
_cell.angle_gamma   90.00
#
_symmetry.space_group_name_H-M   'P 1'
#
loop_
_entity.id
_entity.type
_entity.pdbx_description
1 polymer ?
#
loop_
_entity_poly.entity_id
_entity_poly.type
_entity_poly.pdbx_seq_one_letter_code
_entity_poly.pdbx_strand_id
1 'polypeptide(L)'
;KVVFDKKIDKISDMSFAQRKAFREIQETLIPKDGDGILTKSYDKKSGVVEILTTYTNEVFAIEFGASVFEQIEDFYLIQSNFQTTNSVNVLEKKVDSVKLELTKKQKLNALYQDRNKGILLQEDKVALKNLALEEQMLTLLYAETKKNYETFKFMEESFTPPFLVVNQPYMPLEKLGYSKKKWLVISSFISCFF
;
A
#
# COMPACT_ATOMS: atom_id res chain seq x y z
N LYS A 1 -36.23 12.35 0.42
CA LYS A 1 -35.54 11.27 -0.30
C LYS A 1 -34.33 11.89 -1.01
N VAL A 2 -33.13 11.50 -0.62
CA VAL A 2 -31.90 11.95 -1.27
C VAL A 2 -31.59 10.97 -2.39
N VAL A 3 -31.36 11.49 -3.60
CA VAL A 3 -31.02 10.67 -4.78
C VAL A 3 -29.53 10.87 -5.06
N PHE A 4 -28.80 9.76 -5.22
CA PHE A 4 -27.41 9.76 -5.66
C PHE A 4 -27.37 9.50 -7.17
N ASP A 5 -26.66 10.35 -7.90
CA ASP A 5 -26.43 10.14 -9.32
C ASP A 5 -25.23 9.18 -9.49
N LYS A 6 -25.34 8.24 -10.44
CA LYS A 6 -24.25 7.30 -10.77
C LYS A 6 -22.95 7.97 -11.26
N LYS A 7 -22.99 9.27 -11.58
CA LYS A 7 -21.83 10.04 -12.05
C LYS A 7 -21.01 10.69 -10.93
N ILE A 8 -21.38 10.51 -9.67
CA ILE A 8 -20.66 11.11 -8.54
C ILE A 8 -19.54 10.17 -8.11
N ASP A 9 -18.33 10.40 -8.61
CA ASP A 9 -17.15 9.58 -8.28
C ASP A 9 -16.38 10.11 -7.05
N LYS A 10 -16.63 11.37 -6.66
CA LYS A 10 -15.91 12.00 -5.53
C LYS A 10 -16.89 12.63 -4.53
N ILE A 11 -16.55 12.49 -3.25
CA ILE A 11 -17.31 13.13 -2.15
C ILE A 11 -17.38 14.66 -2.32
N SER A 12 -16.35 15.27 -2.93
CA SER A 12 -16.31 16.71 -3.24
C SER A 12 -17.45 17.17 -4.12
N ASP A 13 -17.91 16.29 -5.02
CA ASP A 13 -18.91 16.61 -6.07
C ASP A 13 -20.35 16.42 -5.55
N MET A 14 -20.48 15.90 -4.32
CA MET A 14 -21.77 15.72 -3.64
C MET A 14 -22.32 17.05 -3.10
N SER A 15 -23.62 17.24 -3.21
CA SER A 15 -24.33 18.32 -2.51
C SER A 15 -24.26 18.14 -0.99
N PHE A 16 -24.55 19.20 -0.23
CA PHE A 16 -24.55 19.13 1.24
C PHE A 16 -25.51 18.06 1.77
N ALA A 17 -26.70 17.94 1.19
CA ALA A 17 -27.70 16.93 1.56
C ALA A 17 -27.20 15.50 1.28
N GLN A 18 -26.56 15.29 0.15
CA GLN A 18 -25.96 14.01 -0.21
C GLN A 18 -24.80 13.64 0.71
N ARG A 19 -23.92 14.58 1.04
CA ARG A 19 -22.82 14.35 2.00
C ARG A 19 -23.33 14.00 3.41
N LYS A 20 -24.42 14.65 3.84
CA LYS A 20 -25.04 14.33 5.12
C LYS A 20 -25.63 12.91 5.12
N ALA A 21 -26.40 12.57 4.09
CA ALA A 21 -26.96 11.22 3.95
C ALA A 21 -25.88 10.14 3.82
N PHE A 22 -24.80 10.43 3.07
CA PHE A 22 -23.65 9.53 2.95
C PHE A 22 -22.99 9.28 4.31
N ARG A 23 -22.83 10.31 5.13
CA ARG A 23 -22.27 10.17 6.49
C ARG A 23 -23.19 9.34 7.39
N GLU A 24 -24.49 9.55 7.35
CA GLU A 24 -25.46 8.75 8.10
C GLU A 24 -25.42 7.26 7.70
N ILE A 25 -25.29 6.98 6.40
CA ILE A 25 -25.07 5.62 5.89
C ILE A 25 -23.74 5.05 6.41
N GLN A 26 -22.67 5.81 6.32
CA GLN A 26 -21.36 5.39 6.78
C GLN A 26 -21.34 5.06 8.28
N GLU A 27 -21.98 5.89 9.12
CA GLU A 27 -22.10 5.65 10.56
C GLU A 27 -22.96 4.41 10.88
N THR A 28 -23.92 4.08 10.04
CA THR A 28 -24.72 2.85 10.16
C THR A 28 -23.91 1.61 9.74
N LEU A 29 -23.11 1.73 8.69
CA LEU A 29 -22.29 0.62 8.18
C LEU A 29 -21.12 0.30 9.10
N ILE A 30 -20.45 1.35 9.61
CA ILE A 30 -19.22 1.26 10.41
C ILE A 30 -19.33 2.22 11.60
N PRO A 31 -20.15 1.89 12.60
CA PRO A 31 -20.25 2.72 13.79
C PRO A 31 -18.93 2.70 14.58
N LYS A 32 -18.69 3.78 15.31
CA LYS A 32 -17.47 3.92 16.14
C LYS A 32 -17.39 2.91 17.28
N ASP A 33 -18.53 2.40 17.72
CA ASP A 33 -18.67 1.49 18.87
C ASP A 33 -18.63 -0.01 18.49
N GLY A 34 -18.36 -0.33 17.24
CA GLY A 34 -18.01 -1.70 16.82
C GLY A 34 -19.15 -2.63 16.41
N ASP A 35 -20.42 -2.30 16.66
CA ASP A 35 -21.59 -3.15 16.34
C ASP A 35 -22.24 -2.82 14.98
N GLY A 36 -21.44 -2.57 13.96
CA GLY A 36 -21.92 -2.24 12.61
C GLY A 36 -22.16 -3.45 11.71
N ILE A 37 -22.66 -3.14 10.53
CA ILE A 37 -22.80 -4.13 9.44
C ILE A 37 -21.43 -4.67 9.03
N LEU A 38 -20.38 -3.83 9.08
CA LEU A 38 -19.02 -4.17 8.77
C LEU A 38 -18.16 -4.10 10.02
N THR A 39 -17.54 -5.22 10.37
CA THR A 39 -16.59 -5.32 11.48
C THR A 39 -15.24 -5.78 10.95
N LYS A 40 -14.16 -5.24 11.49
CA LYS A 40 -12.80 -5.63 11.14
C LYS A 40 -12.07 -6.17 12.35
N SER A 41 -11.31 -7.22 12.18
CA SER A 41 -10.34 -7.71 13.15
C SER A 41 -8.97 -7.89 12.50
N TYR A 42 -7.91 -7.77 13.30
CA TYR A 42 -6.54 -7.98 12.84
C TYR A 42 -5.79 -8.83 13.85
N ASP A 43 -5.38 -10.01 13.42
CA ASP A 43 -4.53 -10.86 14.24
C ASP A 43 -3.04 -10.55 13.97
N LYS A 44 -2.40 -9.96 14.97
CA LYS A 44 -0.97 -9.59 14.90
C LYS A 44 -0.01 -10.78 14.77
N LYS A 45 -0.44 -11.99 15.16
CA LYS A 45 0.43 -13.16 15.12
C LYS A 45 0.45 -13.80 13.74
N SER A 46 -0.72 -13.93 13.12
CA SER A 46 -0.86 -14.52 11.79
C SER A 46 -0.75 -13.48 10.66
N GLY A 47 -0.89 -12.17 10.95
CA GLY A 47 -0.98 -11.11 9.95
C GLY A 47 -2.31 -11.09 9.19
N VAL A 48 -3.28 -11.91 9.61
CA VAL A 48 -4.58 -12.02 8.95
C VAL A 48 -5.47 -10.83 9.30
N VAL A 49 -6.04 -10.20 8.28
CA VAL A 49 -7.12 -9.22 8.41
C VAL A 49 -8.42 -9.95 8.13
N GLU A 50 -9.33 -9.91 9.07
CA GLU A 50 -10.68 -10.46 8.94
C GLU A 50 -11.67 -9.31 8.75
N ILE A 51 -12.49 -9.41 7.72
CA ILE A 51 -13.58 -8.48 7.43
C ILE A 51 -14.87 -9.27 7.53
N LEU A 52 -15.67 -8.93 8.53
CA LEU A 52 -16.94 -9.58 8.79
C LEU A 52 -18.09 -8.66 8.42
N THR A 53 -19.00 -9.14 7.56
CA THR A 53 -20.24 -8.44 7.21
C THR A 53 -21.44 -9.15 7.84
N THR A 54 -22.25 -8.41 8.57
CA THR A 54 -23.42 -8.94 9.29
C THR A 54 -24.68 -8.20 8.85
N TYR A 55 -25.61 -8.90 8.22
CA TYR A 55 -26.89 -8.31 7.79
C TYR A 55 -28.01 -9.34 7.81
N THR A 56 -29.26 -8.86 7.81
CA THR A 56 -30.46 -9.71 7.82
C THR A 56 -30.72 -10.42 6.51
N ASN A 57 -30.28 -9.85 5.39
CA ASN A 57 -30.35 -10.44 4.06
C ASN A 57 -28.99 -11.06 3.70
N GLU A 58 -28.97 -12.37 3.49
CA GLU A 58 -27.77 -13.16 3.23
C GLU A 58 -27.08 -12.76 1.91
N VAL A 59 -27.86 -12.56 0.84
CA VAL A 59 -27.32 -12.14 -0.46
C VAL A 59 -26.65 -10.78 -0.34
N PHE A 60 -27.30 -9.83 0.34
CA PHE A 60 -26.73 -8.52 0.56
C PHE A 60 -25.41 -8.60 1.37
N ALA A 61 -25.35 -9.44 2.41
CA ALA A 61 -24.14 -9.57 3.22
C ALA A 61 -22.95 -10.07 2.40
N ILE A 62 -23.18 -11.05 1.51
CA ILE A 62 -22.14 -11.59 0.61
C ILE A 62 -21.70 -10.54 -0.41
N GLU A 63 -22.63 -9.94 -1.14
CA GLU A 63 -22.33 -8.96 -2.19
C GLU A 63 -21.67 -7.70 -1.62
N PHE A 64 -22.13 -7.24 -0.47
CA PHE A 64 -21.52 -6.09 0.21
C PHE A 64 -20.10 -6.42 0.68
N GLY A 65 -19.87 -7.58 1.29
CA GLY A 65 -18.54 -8.03 1.70
C GLY A 65 -17.58 -8.17 0.52
N ALA A 66 -18.04 -8.76 -0.58
CA ALA A 66 -17.25 -8.89 -1.81
C ALA A 66 -16.89 -7.52 -2.40
N SER A 67 -17.86 -6.59 -2.48
CA SER A 67 -17.62 -5.24 -2.99
C SER A 67 -16.65 -4.45 -2.11
N VAL A 68 -16.73 -4.58 -0.79
CA VAL A 68 -15.78 -3.95 0.14
C VAL A 68 -14.38 -4.52 -0.06
N PHE A 69 -14.25 -5.84 -0.22
CA PHE A 69 -12.96 -6.47 -0.46
C PHE A 69 -12.36 -5.99 -1.79
N GLU A 70 -13.12 -5.99 -2.88
CA GLU A 70 -12.69 -5.50 -4.19
C GLU A 70 -12.19 -4.04 -4.12
N GLN A 71 -12.93 -3.17 -3.42
CA GLN A 71 -12.52 -1.76 -3.26
C GLN A 71 -11.24 -1.61 -2.42
N ILE A 72 -11.03 -2.46 -1.43
CA ILE A 72 -9.79 -2.46 -0.63
C ILE A 72 -8.62 -2.95 -1.48
N GLU A 73 -8.83 -4.00 -2.27
CA GLU A 73 -7.84 -4.54 -3.19
C GLU A 73 -7.42 -3.47 -4.21
N ASP A 74 -8.37 -2.86 -4.90
CA ASP A 74 -8.14 -1.79 -5.86
C ASP A 74 -7.41 -0.59 -5.24
N PHE A 75 -7.85 -0.14 -4.07
CA PHE A 75 -7.20 0.97 -3.36
C PHE A 75 -5.75 0.64 -3.05
N TYR A 76 -5.48 -0.56 -2.56
CA TYR A 76 -4.13 -0.99 -2.22
C TYR A 76 -3.25 -1.15 -3.47
N LEU A 77 -3.79 -1.72 -4.55
CA LEU A 77 -3.12 -1.86 -5.83
C LEU A 77 -2.70 -0.49 -6.38
N ILE A 78 -3.64 0.46 -6.42
CA ILE A 78 -3.37 1.83 -6.89
C ILE A 78 -2.32 2.50 -6.01
N GLN A 79 -2.44 2.41 -4.70
CA GLN A 79 -1.52 3.05 -3.75
C GLN A 79 -0.11 2.45 -3.83
N SER A 80 0.00 1.13 -3.91
CA SER A 80 1.27 0.43 -3.99
C SER A 80 1.96 0.68 -5.32
N ASN A 81 1.22 0.59 -6.43
CA ASN A 81 1.74 0.93 -7.75
C ASN A 81 2.24 2.37 -7.81
N PHE A 82 1.46 3.32 -7.29
CA PHE A 82 1.88 4.73 -7.26
C PHE A 82 3.21 4.92 -6.50
N GLN A 83 3.38 4.27 -5.35
CA GLN A 83 4.62 4.35 -4.57
C GLN A 83 5.80 3.71 -5.31
N THR A 84 5.59 2.55 -5.92
CA THR A 84 6.63 1.83 -6.67
C THR A 84 7.06 2.61 -7.89
N THR A 85 6.11 3.08 -8.71
CA THR A 85 6.39 3.90 -9.90
C THR A 85 7.10 5.21 -9.54
N ASN A 86 6.69 5.87 -8.45
CA ASN A 86 7.39 7.07 -7.98
C ASN A 86 8.82 6.75 -7.55
N SER A 87 9.06 5.64 -6.86
CA SER A 87 10.39 5.19 -6.46
C SER A 87 11.27 4.88 -7.68
N VAL A 88 10.73 4.20 -8.70
CA VAL A 88 11.41 3.94 -9.98
C VAL A 88 11.84 5.24 -10.64
N ASN A 89 10.93 6.23 -10.77
CA ASN A 89 11.23 7.52 -11.37
C ASN A 89 12.31 8.32 -10.61
N VAL A 90 12.30 8.26 -9.27
CA VAL A 90 13.32 8.91 -8.44
C VAL A 90 14.68 8.23 -8.60
N LEU A 91 14.69 6.89 -8.60
CA LEU A 91 15.92 6.12 -8.77
C LEU A 91 16.51 6.27 -10.17
N GLU A 92 15.68 6.33 -11.21
CA GLU A 92 16.12 6.59 -12.59
C GLU A 92 16.90 7.91 -12.69
N LYS A 93 16.30 9.00 -12.19
CA LYS A 93 16.97 10.31 -12.15
C LYS A 93 18.27 10.27 -11.34
N LYS A 94 18.31 9.50 -10.26
CA LYS A 94 19.51 9.33 -9.44
C LYS A 94 20.59 8.57 -10.19
N VAL A 95 20.24 7.49 -10.88
CA VAL A 95 21.17 6.72 -11.74
C VAL A 95 21.78 7.64 -12.81
N ASP A 96 20.97 8.41 -13.49
CA ASP A 96 21.44 9.32 -14.54
C ASP A 96 22.37 10.41 -13.98
N SER A 97 22.02 10.99 -12.83
CA SER A 97 22.86 11.99 -12.16
C SER A 97 24.21 11.42 -11.77
N VAL A 98 24.22 10.26 -11.09
CA VAL A 98 25.50 9.62 -10.66
C VAL A 98 26.34 9.19 -11.86
N LYS A 99 25.71 8.66 -12.92
CA LYS A 99 26.40 8.30 -14.17
C LYS A 99 27.06 9.50 -14.81
N LEU A 100 26.39 10.66 -14.84
CA LEU A 100 26.94 11.89 -15.39
C LEU A 100 28.16 12.37 -14.57
N GLU A 101 28.06 12.33 -13.24
CA GLU A 101 29.17 12.68 -12.34
C GLU A 101 30.37 11.74 -12.52
N LEU A 102 30.11 10.43 -12.55
CA LEU A 102 31.14 9.42 -12.79
C LEU A 102 31.86 9.67 -14.12
N THR A 103 31.10 9.89 -15.19
CA THR A 103 31.68 10.18 -16.51
C THR A 103 32.54 11.44 -16.52
N LYS A 104 32.12 12.50 -15.80
CA LYS A 104 32.91 13.73 -15.64
C LYS A 104 34.21 13.46 -14.90
N LYS A 105 34.18 12.68 -13.80
CA LYS A 105 35.34 12.34 -13.01
C LYS A 105 36.33 11.44 -13.78
N GLN A 106 35.81 10.48 -14.54
CA GLN A 106 36.64 9.64 -15.41
C GLN A 106 37.40 10.45 -16.46
N LYS A 107 36.69 11.38 -17.14
CA LYS A 107 37.32 12.29 -18.11
C LYS A 107 38.37 13.18 -17.44
N LEU A 108 38.05 13.71 -16.25
CA LEU A 108 39.01 14.56 -15.51
C LEU A 108 40.28 13.77 -15.11
N ASN A 109 40.08 12.55 -14.59
CA ASN A 109 41.17 11.66 -14.21
C ASN A 109 42.07 11.31 -15.41
N ALA A 110 41.47 10.96 -16.54
CA ALA A 110 42.21 10.69 -17.79
C ALA A 110 43.02 11.92 -18.25
N LEU A 111 42.40 13.12 -18.27
CA LEU A 111 43.12 14.35 -18.64
C LEU A 111 44.26 14.68 -17.71
N TYR A 112 44.07 14.43 -16.40
CA TYR A 112 45.12 14.66 -15.40
C TYR A 112 46.27 13.69 -15.58
N GLN A 113 46.01 12.43 -15.86
CA GLN A 113 47.02 11.42 -16.18
C GLN A 113 47.79 11.76 -17.45
N ASP A 114 47.11 12.23 -18.51
CA ASP A 114 47.75 12.57 -19.79
C ASP A 114 48.69 13.80 -19.67
N ARG A 115 48.27 14.80 -18.90
CA ARG A 115 49.08 16.02 -18.68
C ARG A 115 50.34 15.78 -17.85
N ASN A 116 50.28 14.81 -16.94
CA ASN A 116 51.38 14.56 -16.00
C ASN A 116 52.24 13.33 -16.36
N LYS A 117 52.23 12.92 -17.63
CA LYS A 117 53.13 11.87 -18.14
C LYS A 117 54.60 12.30 -18.06
N GLY A 118 55.28 11.96 -16.98
CA GLY A 118 56.75 12.10 -16.87
C GLY A 118 57.24 13.01 -15.76
N ILE A 119 56.46 13.88 -15.15
CA ILE A 119 56.90 14.73 -14.04
C ILE A 119 55.80 14.74 -12.97
N LEU A 120 55.86 13.79 -12.06
CA LEU A 120 54.95 13.77 -10.92
C LEU A 120 55.66 14.34 -9.68
N LEU A 121 55.36 15.58 -9.34
CA LEU A 121 55.59 16.10 -8.01
C LEU A 121 54.82 15.27 -6.98
N GLN A 122 55.30 15.20 -5.74
CA GLN A 122 54.57 14.43 -4.70
C GLN A 122 53.16 14.94 -4.47
N GLU A 123 52.91 16.23 -4.64
CA GLU A 123 51.63 16.89 -4.54
C GLU A 123 50.66 16.39 -5.63
N ASP A 124 51.15 16.26 -6.88
CA ASP A 124 50.37 15.74 -8.00
C ASP A 124 49.97 14.26 -7.80
N LYS A 125 50.81 13.46 -7.14
CA LYS A 125 50.49 12.08 -6.78
C LYS A 125 49.34 11.98 -5.79
N VAL A 126 49.28 12.91 -4.82
CA VAL A 126 48.16 12.96 -3.85
C VAL A 126 46.85 13.37 -4.56
N ALA A 127 46.91 14.37 -5.44
CA ALA A 127 45.75 14.79 -6.23
C ALA A 127 45.20 13.65 -7.12
N LEU A 128 46.12 12.93 -7.78
CA LEU A 128 45.75 11.79 -8.64
C LEU A 128 45.14 10.63 -7.85
N LYS A 129 45.69 10.35 -6.66
CA LYS A 129 45.12 9.36 -5.75
C LYS A 129 43.72 9.74 -5.27
N ASN A 130 43.49 11.00 -4.92
CA ASN A 130 42.18 11.48 -4.49
C ASN A 130 41.15 11.39 -5.63
N LEU A 131 41.51 11.78 -6.87
CA LEU A 131 40.65 11.61 -8.03
C LEU A 131 40.30 10.15 -8.29
N ALA A 132 41.26 9.24 -8.17
CA ALA A 132 41.02 7.80 -8.33
C ALA A 132 40.08 7.25 -7.24
N LEU A 133 40.25 7.69 -5.98
CA LEU A 133 39.33 7.32 -4.89
C LEU A 133 37.92 7.84 -5.12
N GLU A 134 37.76 9.10 -5.54
CA GLU A 134 36.47 9.66 -5.87
C GLU A 134 35.78 8.91 -7.03
N GLU A 135 36.53 8.56 -8.07
CA GLU A 135 36.03 7.74 -9.18
C GLU A 135 35.58 6.36 -8.70
N GLN A 136 36.38 5.72 -7.84
CA GLN A 136 36.03 4.42 -7.27
C GLN A 136 34.75 4.51 -6.41
N MET A 137 34.61 5.55 -5.58
CA MET A 137 33.41 5.78 -4.77
C MET A 137 32.18 6.02 -5.65
N LEU A 138 32.29 6.83 -6.72
CA LEU A 138 31.20 7.06 -7.66
C LEU A 138 30.85 5.81 -8.46
N THR A 139 31.83 4.96 -8.76
CA THR A 139 31.58 3.66 -9.43
C THR A 139 30.76 2.73 -8.55
N LEU A 140 31.10 2.62 -7.26
CA LEU A 140 30.34 1.85 -6.29
C LEU A 140 28.93 2.43 -6.10
N LEU A 141 28.82 3.74 -5.95
CA LEU A 141 27.53 4.42 -5.81
C LEU A 141 26.64 4.20 -7.05
N TYR A 142 27.24 4.28 -8.25
CA TYR A 142 26.51 3.97 -9.49
C TYR A 142 26.01 2.53 -9.52
N ALA A 143 26.86 1.57 -9.20
CA ALA A 143 26.51 0.15 -9.19
C ALA A 143 25.36 -0.14 -8.19
N GLU A 144 25.43 0.43 -6.98
CA GLU A 144 24.41 0.28 -5.96
C GLU A 144 23.08 0.96 -6.38
N THR A 145 23.15 2.19 -6.86
CA THR A 145 21.96 2.92 -7.30
C THR A 145 21.29 2.21 -8.49
N LYS A 146 22.10 1.71 -9.44
CA LYS A 146 21.61 0.95 -10.58
C LYS A 146 20.94 -0.36 -10.15
N LYS A 147 21.55 -1.09 -9.23
CA LYS A 147 20.97 -2.30 -8.63
C LYS A 147 19.62 -2.01 -7.97
N ASN A 148 19.54 -0.94 -7.19
CA ASN A 148 18.30 -0.55 -6.54
C ASN A 148 17.22 -0.18 -7.58
N TYR A 149 17.57 0.58 -8.62
CA TYR A 149 16.67 0.89 -9.73
C TYR A 149 16.12 -0.37 -10.40
N GLU A 150 16.98 -1.33 -10.77
CA GLU A 150 16.55 -2.58 -11.40
C GLU A 150 15.67 -3.42 -10.46
N THR A 151 15.96 -3.41 -9.16
CA THR A 151 15.12 -4.10 -8.16
C THR A 151 13.72 -3.51 -8.09
N PHE A 152 13.61 -2.18 -8.00
CA PHE A 152 12.30 -1.52 -7.96
C PHE A 152 11.54 -1.63 -9.28
N LYS A 153 12.25 -1.60 -10.40
CA LYS A 153 11.67 -1.82 -11.73
C LYS A 153 11.12 -3.24 -11.86
N PHE A 154 11.87 -4.23 -11.40
CA PHE A 154 11.39 -5.61 -11.35
C PHE A 154 10.15 -5.75 -10.45
N MET A 155 10.13 -5.07 -9.29
CA MET A 155 8.93 -5.05 -8.42
C MET A 155 7.73 -4.42 -9.12
N GLU A 156 7.92 -3.33 -9.88
CA GLU A 156 6.87 -2.70 -10.66
C GLU A 156 6.31 -3.63 -11.75
N GLU A 157 7.18 -4.34 -12.46
CA GLU A 157 6.81 -5.27 -13.54
C GLU A 157 6.20 -6.59 -13.01
N SER A 158 6.64 -7.03 -11.82
CA SER A 158 6.23 -8.31 -11.21
C SER A 158 5.11 -8.15 -10.19
N PHE A 159 4.43 -7.00 -10.19
CA PHE A 159 3.45 -6.69 -9.17
C PHE A 159 2.32 -7.72 -9.15
N THR A 160 2.29 -8.54 -8.11
CA THR A 160 1.19 -9.43 -7.78
C THR A 160 0.39 -8.83 -6.64
N PRO A 161 -0.95 -8.95 -6.64
CA PRO A 161 -1.76 -8.51 -5.52
C PRO A 161 -1.22 -9.09 -4.20
N PRO A 162 -0.97 -8.26 -3.18
CA PRO A 162 -0.40 -8.74 -1.91
C PRO A 162 -1.42 -9.46 -1.03
N PHE A 163 -2.68 -9.54 -1.48
CA PHE A 163 -3.74 -10.18 -0.73
C PHE A 163 -3.96 -11.60 -1.21
N LEU A 164 -3.86 -12.55 -0.29
CA LEU A 164 -4.32 -13.90 -0.47
C LEU A 164 -5.65 -14.06 0.27
N VAL A 165 -6.71 -14.34 -0.46
CA VAL A 165 -8.01 -14.64 0.16
C VAL A 165 -7.92 -16.02 0.80
N VAL A 166 -7.96 -16.06 2.13
CA VAL A 166 -7.87 -17.31 2.90
C VAL A 166 -9.23 -17.99 2.97
N ASN A 167 -10.29 -17.20 3.11
CA ASN A 167 -11.65 -17.73 3.24
C ASN A 167 -12.65 -16.81 2.52
N GLN A 168 -13.43 -17.38 1.61
CA GLN A 168 -14.52 -16.67 0.94
C GLN A 168 -15.85 -17.10 1.53
N PRO A 169 -16.79 -16.15 1.74
CA PRO A 169 -18.11 -16.47 2.21
C PRO A 169 -18.87 -17.30 1.16
N TYR A 170 -19.54 -18.35 1.60
CA TYR A 170 -20.42 -19.19 0.76
C TYR A 170 -21.74 -19.45 1.45
N MET A 171 -22.79 -19.64 0.68
CA MET A 171 -24.13 -19.95 1.21
C MET A 171 -24.21 -21.42 1.69
N PRO A 172 -24.93 -21.72 2.77
CA PRO A 172 -25.64 -20.80 3.66
C PRO A 172 -24.70 -20.14 4.69
N LEU A 173 -24.91 -18.84 4.96
CA LEU A 173 -24.16 -18.12 5.98
C LEU A 173 -24.55 -18.56 7.40
N GLU A 174 -23.61 -18.43 8.33
CA GLU A 174 -23.89 -18.67 9.74
C GLU A 174 -24.84 -17.60 10.31
N LYS A 175 -25.90 -18.06 10.98
CA LYS A 175 -26.84 -17.17 11.64
C LYS A 175 -26.28 -16.67 12.96
N LEU A 176 -25.94 -15.40 13.04
CA LEU A 176 -25.63 -14.72 14.28
C LEU A 176 -26.97 -14.46 15.03
N GLY A 177 -27.44 -15.45 15.77
CA GLY A 177 -28.63 -15.37 16.60
C GLY A 177 -28.33 -15.71 18.04
N TYR A 178 -29.14 -15.21 18.97
CA TYR A 178 -29.06 -15.66 20.33
C TYR A 178 -29.27 -17.18 20.39
N SER A 179 -28.29 -17.90 20.94
CA SER A 179 -28.39 -19.33 21.12
C SER A 179 -29.73 -19.68 21.77
N LYS A 180 -30.45 -20.67 21.22
CA LYS A 180 -31.73 -21.17 21.78
C LYS A 180 -31.62 -21.46 23.28
N LYS A 181 -30.43 -21.83 23.76
CA LYS A 181 -30.10 -22.02 25.18
C LYS A 181 -30.20 -20.70 25.98
N LYS A 182 -29.77 -19.56 25.45
CA LYS A 182 -29.91 -18.26 26.12
C LYS A 182 -31.37 -17.83 26.24
N TRP A 183 -32.20 -18.07 25.21
CA TRP A 183 -33.63 -17.82 25.26
C TRP A 183 -34.35 -18.72 26.27
N LEU A 184 -33.93 -19.97 26.39
CA LEU A 184 -34.46 -20.91 27.37
C LEU A 184 -34.14 -20.46 28.82
N VAL A 185 -32.93 -19.97 29.08
CA VAL A 185 -32.54 -19.41 30.37
C VAL A 185 -33.34 -18.16 30.71
N ILE A 186 -33.48 -17.22 29.74
CA ILE A 186 -34.21 -15.99 29.94
C ILE A 186 -35.70 -16.29 30.19
N SER A 187 -36.35 -17.20 29.42
CA SER A 187 -37.74 -17.58 29.60
C SER A 187 -37.98 -18.30 30.96
N SER A 188 -37.01 -19.15 31.39
CA SER A 188 -37.03 -19.79 32.69
C SER A 188 -36.97 -18.79 33.85
N PHE A 189 -36.12 -17.75 33.72
CA PHE A 189 -36.01 -16.68 34.69
C PHE A 189 -37.30 -15.86 34.79
N ILE A 190 -37.88 -15.49 33.64
CA ILE A 190 -39.16 -14.75 33.59
C ILE A 190 -40.30 -15.60 34.21
N SER A 191 -40.32 -16.92 33.93
CA SER A 191 -41.33 -17.83 34.48
C SER A 191 -41.20 -18.07 35.98
N CYS A 192 -40.05 -17.83 36.57
CA CYS A 192 -39.82 -17.97 38.01
C CYS A 192 -40.21 -16.72 38.80
N PHE A 193 -40.38 -15.58 38.14
CA PHE A 193 -40.75 -14.30 38.74
C PHE A 193 -42.24 -13.93 38.55
N PHE A 194 -42.99 -14.67 37.74
CA PHE A 194 -44.41 -14.58 37.59
C PHE A 194 -45.11 -15.88 38.11
#